data_3998be7d604a3ca1ef4ee046213ddeed
#
_entry.id   3998be7d604a3ca1ef4ee046213ddeed
#
_cell.length_a   1.000
_cell.length_b   1.000
_cell.length_c   1.000
_cell.angle_alpha   90.00
_cell.angle_beta   90.00
_cell.angle_gamma   90.00
#
_symmetry.space_group_name_H-M   'P 1'
#
loop_
_entity.id
_entity.type
_entity.pdbx_description
1 polymer ?
#
loop_
_entity_poly.entity_id
_entity_poly.type
_entity_poly.pdbx_seq_one_letter_code
_entity_poly.pdbx_strand_id
1 'polypeptide(L)'
;MDGDYNIKNLEKVIIEKSCKIGLLEIEMREKSLEISKLKKILHELVYEKLEIKPTDEKVTKLNEIYTRLLRREIDVEGLLFFYPKIKNNEMNFDELEKHIKNSQEFIITEKAPTSKTAFNYYSPDMKN
;
A
#
# COMPACT_ATOMS: atom_id res chain seq x y z
N MET A 1 50.02 7.03 -17.40
CA MET A 1 50.01 6.32 -16.11
C MET A 1 48.92 6.80 -15.19
N ASP A 2 48.75 8.08 -15.07
CA ASP A 2 47.68 8.60 -14.21
C ASP A 2 46.27 8.18 -14.67
N GLY A 3 46.08 8.03 -15.99
CA GLY A 3 44.79 7.56 -16.53
C GLY A 3 44.45 6.15 -16.11
N ASP A 4 45.41 5.25 -16.13
CA ASP A 4 45.21 3.85 -15.73
C ASP A 4 44.91 3.73 -14.24
N TYR A 5 45.60 4.53 -13.43
CA TYR A 5 45.37 4.56 -12.00
C TYR A 5 43.92 5.05 -11.68
N ASN A 6 43.47 6.06 -12.36
CA ASN A 6 42.11 6.61 -12.19
C ASN A 6 41.05 5.61 -12.63
N ILE A 7 41.27 4.87 -13.71
CA ILE A 7 40.36 3.84 -14.19
C ILE A 7 40.21 2.73 -13.15
N LYS A 8 41.32 2.26 -12.58
CA LYS A 8 41.27 1.23 -11.53
C LYS A 8 40.54 1.69 -10.29
N ASN A 9 40.72 2.93 -9.89
CA ASN A 9 39.97 3.52 -8.76
C ASN A 9 38.49 3.58 -9.03
N LEU A 10 38.09 3.99 -10.24
CA LEU A 10 36.68 4.05 -10.64
C LEU A 10 36.06 2.65 -10.66
N GLU A 11 36.75 1.66 -11.18
CA GLU A 11 36.26 0.28 -11.17
C GLU A 11 36.05 -0.24 -9.76
N LYS A 12 36.99 0.04 -8.85
CA LYS A 12 36.86 -0.34 -7.45
C LYS A 12 35.63 0.32 -6.80
N VAL A 13 35.42 1.60 -7.02
CA VAL A 13 34.27 2.34 -6.49
C VAL A 13 32.96 1.77 -7.02
N ILE A 14 32.92 1.44 -8.31
CA ILE A 14 31.72 0.85 -8.93
C ILE A 14 31.40 -0.50 -8.29
N ILE A 15 32.40 -1.35 -8.09
CA ILE A 15 32.20 -2.65 -7.44
C ILE A 15 31.70 -2.48 -6.01
N GLU A 16 32.31 -1.61 -5.24
CA GLU A 16 31.91 -1.34 -3.85
C GLU A 16 30.45 -0.85 -3.76
N LYS A 17 30.08 0.09 -4.63
CA LYS A 17 28.71 0.61 -4.67
C LYS A 17 27.70 -0.41 -5.14
N SER A 18 28.07 -1.24 -6.11
CA SER A 18 27.20 -2.32 -6.58
C SER A 18 26.92 -3.33 -5.47
N CYS A 19 27.93 -3.68 -4.67
CA CYS A 19 27.76 -4.55 -3.51
C CYS A 19 26.83 -3.92 -2.46
N LYS A 20 26.98 -2.64 -2.19
CA LYS A 20 26.11 -1.91 -1.26
C LYS A 20 24.66 -1.90 -1.73
N ILE A 21 24.44 -1.65 -3.01
CA ILE A 21 23.09 -1.67 -3.59
C ILE A 21 22.47 -3.04 -3.42
N GLY A 22 23.21 -4.11 -3.71
CA GLY A 22 22.74 -5.48 -3.52
C GLY A 22 22.34 -5.78 -2.08
N LEU A 23 23.15 -5.35 -1.12
CA LEU A 23 22.86 -5.52 0.30
C LEU A 23 21.62 -4.75 0.72
N LEU A 24 21.47 -3.51 0.25
CA LEU A 24 20.31 -2.69 0.53
C LEU A 24 19.03 -3.29 -0.04
N GLU A 25 19.09 -3.87 -1.23
CA GLU A 25 17.96 -4.55 -1.85
C GLU A 25 17.52 -5.76 -1.02
N ILE A 26 18.45 -6.53 -0.49
CA ILE A 26 18.16 -7.66 0.40
C ILE A 26 17.49 -7.16 1.68
N GLU A 27 18.04 -6.14 2.31
CA GLU A 27 17.45 -5.55 3.51
C GLU A 27 16.02 -5.04 3.26
N MET A 28 15.80 -4.39 2.15
CA MET A 28 14.46 -3.90 1.78
C MET A 28 13.46 -5.03 1.61
N ARG A 29 13.87 -6.13 0.98
CA ARG A 29 13.01 -7.31 0.83
C ARG A 29 12.69 -7.95 2.17
N GLU A 30 13.68 -8.07 3.05
CA GLU A 30 13.47 -8.62 4.38
C GLU A 30 12.52 -7.76 5.19
N LYS A 31 12.69 -6.44 5.16
CA LYS A 31 11.80 -5.50 5.84
C LYS A 31 10.38 -5.54 5.27
N SER A 32 10.24 -5.66 3.96
CA SER A 32 8.93 -5.78 3.33
C SER A 32 8.19 -7.04 3.77
N LEU A 33 8.90 -8.16 3.88
CA LEU A 33 8.34 -9.41 4.40
C LEU A 33 7.93 -9.26 5.86
N GLU A 34 8.76 -8.63 6.66
CA GLU A 34 8.50 -8.38 8.08
C GLU A 34 7.26 -7.49 8.26
N ILE A 35 7.16 -6.43 7.48
CA ILE A 35 5.98 -5.55 7.47
C ILE A 35 4.72 -6.32 7.09
N SER A 36 4.79 -7.18 6.08
CA SER A 36 3.65 -8.00 5.66
C SER A 36 3.20 -8.94 6.77
N LYS A 37 4.13 -9.56 7.48
CA LYS A 37 3.84 -10.43 8.62
C LYS A 37 3.20 -9.65 9.76
N LEU A 38 3.72 -8.48 10.08
CA LEU A 38 3.18 -7.62 11.13
C LEU A 38 1.77 -7.14 10.79
N LYS A 39 1.51 -6.77 9.54
CA LYS A 39 0.18 -6.38 9.09
C LYS A 39 -0.81 -7.52 9.24
N LYS A 40 -0.41 -8.74 8.93
CA LYS A 40 -1.26 -9.91 9.08
C LYS A 40 -1.60 -10.15 10.54
N ILE A 41 -0.62 -10.09 11.43
CA ILE A 41 -0.82 -10.23 12.88
C ILE A 41 -1.76 -9.14 13.40
N LEU A 42 -1.55 -7.90 12.99
CA LEU A 42 -2.41 -6.77 13.35
C LEU A 42 -3.84 -7.01 12.91
N HIS A 43 -4.03 -7.49 11.69
CA HIS A 43 -5.35 -7.78 11.14
C HIS A 43 -6.06 -8.84 11.98
N GLU A 44 -5.36 -9.90 12.35
CA GLU A 44 -5.90 -10.96 13.20
C GLU A 44 -6.28 -10.44 14.59
N LEU A 45 -5.42 -9.61 15.18
CA LEU A 45 -5.69 -9.01 16.48
C LEU A 45 -6.89 -8.07 16.46
N VAL A 46 -7.05 -7.29 15.40
CA VAL A 46 -8.21 -6.41 15.23
C VAL A 46 -9.49 -7.21 15.07
N TYR A 47 -9.45 -8.27 14.27
CA TYR A 47 -10.60 -9.16 14.11
C TYR A 47 -11.01 -9.76 15.45
N GLU A 48 -10.05 -10.21 16.24
CA GLU A 48 -10.30 -10.75 17.56
C GLU A 48 -10.88 -9.70 18.51
N LYS A 49 -10.27 -8.52 18.56
CA LYS A 49 -10.70 -7.43 19.44
C LYS A 49 -12.10 -6.93 19.11
N LEU A 50 -12.43 -6.82 17.83
CA LEU A 50 -13.74 -6.37 17.37
C LEU A 50 -14.77 -7.50 17.28
N GLU A 51 -14.36 -8.72 17.61
CA GLU A 51 -15.21 -9.91 17.52
C GLU A 51 -15.78 -10.11 16.11
N ILE A 52 -14.95 -9.88 15.10
CA ILE A 52 -15.34 -10.04 13.70
C ILE A 52 -15.21 -11.49 13.31
N LYS A 53 -16.29 -12.07 12.80
CA LYS A 53 -16.27 -13.43 12.26
C LYS A 53 -15.64 -13.42 10.86
N PRO A 54 -14.91 -14.49 10.48
CA PRO A 54 -14.32 -14.56 9.13
C PRO A 54 -15.33 -14.42 7.98
N THR A 55 -16.60 -14.76 8.24
CA THR A 55 -17.67 -14.69 7.25
C THR A 55 -18.57 -13.48 7.41
N ASP A 56 -18.11 -12.44 8.09
CA ASP A 56 -18.91 -11.25 8.34
C ASP A 56 -19.17 -10.48 7.04
N GLU A 57 -20.44 -10.38 6.66
CA GLU A 57 -20.86 -9.67 5.45
C GLU A 57 -20.55 -8.19 5.49
N LYS A 58 -20.52 -7.61 6.67
CA LYS A 58 -20.20 -6.17 6.84
C LYS A 58 -18.78 -5.88 6.42
N VAL A 59 -17.83 -6.75 6.77
CA VAL A 59 -16.44 -6.62 6.36
C VAL A 59 -16.32 -6.81 4.85
N THR A 60 -17.04 -7.75 4.27
CA THR A 60 -17.07 -7.96 2.83
C THR A 60 -17.54 -6.71 2.10
N LYS A 61 -18.62 -6.08 2.58
CA LYS A 61 -19.12 -4.84 2.01
C LYS A 61 -18.14 -3.68 2.18
N LEU A 62 -17.49 -3.58 3.32
CA LEU A 62 -16.46 -2.57 3.56
C LEU A 62 -15.31 -2.73 2.56
N ASN A 63 -14.86 -3.95 2.34
CA ASN A 63 -13.82 -4.25 1.36
C ASN A 63 -14.25 -3.92 -0.07
N GLU A 64 -15.50 -4.23 -0.42
CA GLU A 64 -16.03 -3.90 -1.74
C GLU A 64 -16.04 -2.40 -1.98
N ILE A 65 -16.48 -1.62 -0.99
CA ILE A 65 -16.52 -0.17 -1.10
C ILE A 65 -15.10 0.40 -1.20
N TYR A 66 -14.19 -0.06 -0.35
CA TYR A 66 -12.80 0.37 -0.40
C TYR A 66 -12.14 0.03 -1.72
N THR A 67 -12.33 -1.19 -2.21
CA THR A 67 -11.78 -1.62 -3.50
C THR A 67 -12.32 -0.79 -4.65
N ARG A 68 -13.61 -0.50 -4.63
CA ARG A 68 -14.26 0.28 -5.68
C ARG A 68 -13.82 1.75 -5.66
N LEU A 69 -13.74 2.35 -4.48
CA LEU A 69 -13.43 3.78 -4.36
C LEU A 69 -11.95 4.08 -4.19
N LEU A 70 -11.23 3.28 -3.42
CA LEU A 70 -9.82 3.52 -3.08
C LEU A 70 -8.86 2.53 -3.74
N ARG A 71 -9.38 1.56 -4.48
CA ARG A 71 -8.58 0.55 -5.21
C ARG A 71 -7.67 -0.27 -4.30
N ARG A 72 -8.09 -0.48 -3.07
CA ARG A 72 -7.40 -1.33 -2.10
C ARG A 72 -8.38 -1.90 -1.10
N GLU A 73 -7.98 -2.95 -0.42
CA GLU A 73 -8.77 -3.49 0.68
C GLU A 73 -8.72 -2.57 1.89
N ILE A 74 -9.71 -2.71 2.77
CA ILE A 74 -9.76 -1.93 3.99
C ILE A 74 -8.59 -2.32 4.90
N ASP A 75 -7.92 -1.30 5.45
CA ASP A 75 -6.83 -1.51 6.37
C ASP A 75 -7.32 -1.59 7.82
N VAL A 76 -6.39 -1.86 8.73
CA VAL A 76 -6.68 -1.98 10.16
C VAL A 76 -7.31 -0.71 10.71
N GLU A 77 -6.79 0.45 10.32
CA GLU A 77 -7.32 1.74 10.77
C GLU A 77 -8.75 1.95 10.30
N GLY A 78 -9.02 1.61 9.04
CA GLY A 78 -10.38 1.71 8.50
C GLY A 78 -11.35 0.78 9.22
N LEU A 79 -10.93 -0.45 9.52
CA LEU A 79 -11.74 -1.39 10.29
C LEU A 79 -12.03 -0.86 11.69
N LEU A 80 -11.03 -0.36 12.38
CA LEU A 80 -11.19 0.18 13.73
C LEU A 80 -12.11 1.39 13.77
N PHE A 81 -12.11 2.18 12.70
CA PHE A 81 -12.93 3.38 12.62
C PHE A 81 -14.36 3.09 12.17
N PHE A 82 -14.52 2.32 11.09
CA PHE A 82 -15.82 2.14 10.45
C PHE A 82 -16.60 0.93 10.95
N TYR A 83 -15.95 -0.17 11.23
CA TYR A 83 -16.64 -1.41 11.59
C TYR A 83 -17.54 -1.24 12.83
N PRO A 84 -17.07 -0.65 13.94
CA PRO A 84 -17.92 -0.46 15.11
C PRO A 84 -19.13 0.43 14.80
N LYS A 85 -18.96 1.46 13.97
CA LYS A 85 -20.04 2.36 13.60
C LYS A 85 -21.11 1.66 12.76
N ILE A 86 -20.68 0.83 11.81
CA ILE A 86 -21.59 0.03 10.99
C ILE A 86 -22.31 -1.02 11.85
N LYS A 87 -21.56 -1.70 12.72
CA LYS A 87 -22.12 -2.73 13.61
C LYS A 87 -23.17 -2.17 14.56
N ASN A 88 -22.95 -0.98 15.08
CA ASN A 88 -23.85 -0.34 16.04
C ASN A 88 -24.92 0.52 15.37
N ASN A 89 -25.03 0.49 14.05
CA ASN A 89 -25.96 1.29 13.26
C ASN A 89 -25.79 2.80 13.45
N GLU A 90 -24.59 3.24 13.84
CA GLU A 90 -24.24 4.66 13.92
C GLU A 90 -23.99 5.26 12.54
N MET A 91 -23.62 4.42 11.59
CA MET A 91 -23.36 4.81 10.20
C MET A 91 -23.85 3.71 9.26
N ASN A 92 -24.51 4.09 8.17
CA ASN A 92 -24.87 3.14 7.13
C ASN A 92 -23.82 3.17 6.00
N PHE A 93 -23.95 2.26 5.04
CA PHE A 93 -22.98 2.16 3.95
C PHE A 93 -23.03 3.36 3.00
N ASP A 94 -24.18 4.00 2.85
CA ASP A 94 -24.29 5.21 2.03
C ASP A 94 -23.51 6.38 2.66
N GLU A 95 -23.62 6.52 3.97
CA GLU A 95 -22.87 7.53 4.72
C GLU A 95 -21.37 7.24 4.66
N LEU A 96 -20.99 5.98 4.75
CA LEU A 96 -19.60 5.54 4.60
C LEU A 96 -19.05 5.93 3.25
N GLU A 97 -19.79 5.66 2.17
CA GLU A 97 -19.36 6.04 0.82
C GLU A 97 -19.16 7.55 0.69
N LYS A 98 -20.08 8.33 1.23
CA LYS A 98 -19.97 9.79 1.23
C LYS A 98 -18.72 10.25 2.00
N HIS A 99 -18.47 9.63 3.14
CA HIS A 99 -17.30 9.95 3.95
C HIS A 99 -16.00 9.67 3.18
N ILE A 100 -15.92 8.51 2.52
CA ILE A 100 -14.75 8.13 1.73
C ILE A 100 -14.58 9.05 0.52
N LYS A 101 -15.66 9.37 -0.19
CA LYS A 101 -15.62 10.27 -1.34
C LYS A 101 -15.17 11.68 -0.99
N ASN A 102 -15.38 12.11 0.24
CA ASN A 102 -14.93 13.41 0.72
C ASN A 102 -13.51 13.35 1.29
N SER A 103 -12.90 12.17 1.34
CA SER A 103 -11.55 12.03 1.86
C SER A 103 -10.50 12.48 0.85
N GLN A 104 -9.36 12.93 1.39
CA GLN A 104 -8.21 13.30 0.58
C GLN A 104 -7.70 12.11 -0.25
N GLU A 105 -7.70 10.93 0.36
CA GLU A 105 -7.26 9.71 -0.32
C GLU A 105 -8.10 9.41 -1.56
N PHE A 106 -9.42 9.56 -1.47
CA PHE A 106 -10.30 9.34 -2.62
C PHE A 106 -10.00 10.34 -3.74
N ILE A 107 -9.82 11.60 -3.40
CA ILE A 107 -9.51 12.64 -4.38
C ILE A 107 -8.22 12.32 -5.12
N ILE A 108 -7.20 11.90 -4.39
CA ILE A 108 -5.91 11.51 -4.96
C ILE A 108 -6.06 10.25 -5.82
N THR A 109 -6.77 9.24 -5.32
CA THR A 109 -6.96 7.96 -6.02
C THR A 109 -7.76 8.14 -7.30
N GLU A 110 -8.80 8.96 -7.28
CA GLU A 110 -9.61 9.23 -8.47
C GLU A 110 -8.78 9.89 -9.57
N LYS A 111 -7.89 10.79 -9.20
CA LYS A 111 -7.01 11.49 -10.14
C LYS A 111 -5.80 10.64 -10.54
N ALA A 112 -5.46 9.63 -9.76
CA ALA A 112 -4.32 8.78 -10.05
C ALA A 112 -4.65 7.81 -11.18
N PRO A 113 -3.70 7.52 -12.08
CA PRO A 113 -3.92 6.50 -13.10
C PRO A 113 -4.05 5.12 -12.46
N THR A 114 -4.79 4.23 -13.14
CA THR A 114 -4.84 2.82 -12.73
C THR A 114 -3.45 2.22 -12.82
N SER A 115 -3.23 1.05 -12.23
CA SER A 115 -1.93 0.38 -12.31
C SER A 115 -1.42 0.23 -13.74
N LYS A 116 -2.32 -0.14 -14.65
CA LYS A 116 -2.00 -0.25 -16.07
C LYS A 116 -1.67 1.10 -16.68
N THR A 117 -2.44 2.12 -16.34
CA THR A 117 -2.23 3.49 -16.80
C THR A 117 -1.00 4.10 -16.12
N ALA A 118 -0.75 3.78 -14.85
CA ALA A 118 0.41 4.27 -14.13
C ALA A 118 1.71 3.81 -14.78
N PHE A 119 1.75 2.58 -15.25
CA PHE A 119 2.88 2.06 -15.99
C PHE A 119 3.13 2.87 -17.27
N ASN A 120 2.04 3.16 -17.99
CA ASN A 120 2.11 3.97 -19.20
C ASN A 120 2.43 5.43 -18.92
N TYR A 121 2.03 5.92 -17.76
CA TYR A 121 2.22 7.31 -17.37
C TYR A 121 3.71 7.69 -17.34
N TYR A 122 4.59 6.78 -16.95
CA TYR A 122 6.02 7.04 -16.92
C TYR A 122 6.67 6.99 -18.30
N SER A 123 5.92 6.64 -19.32
CA SER A 123 6.40 6.64 -20.69
C SER A 123 6.08 7.99 -21.33
N PRO A 124 7.07 8.74 -21.82
CA PRO A 124 6.83 10.06 -22.42
C PRO A 124 5.87 10.04 -23.60
N ASP A 125 5.81 8.94 -24.30
CA ASP A 125 4.97 8.79 -25.49
C ASP A 125 3.51 8.54 -25.16
N MET A 126 3.18 8.29 -23.93
CA MET A 126 1.84 7.87 -23.50
C MET A 126 1.06 8.97 -22.78
N LYS A 127 1.41 10.19 -23.02
CA LYS A 127 0.81 11.34 -22.33
C LYS A 127 -0.50 11.82 -22.91
N ASN A 128 -1.14 11.15 -23.66
CA ASN A 128 -2.36 11.65 -24.30
C ASN A 128 -3.62 11.48 -23.48
#